data_9aeb44c02b70df2485c599d1a7b3a618
#
_entry.id   9aeb44c02b70df2485c599d1a7b3a618
#
_cell.length_a   1.000
_cell.length_b   1.000
_cell.length_c   1.000
_cell.angle_alpha   90.00
_cell.angle_beta   90.00
_cell.angle_gamma   90.00
#
_symmetry.space_group_name_H-M   'P 1'
#
loop_
_entity.id
_entity.type
_entity.pdbx_description
1 polymer ?
#
loop_
_entity_poly.entity_id
_entity_poly.type
_entity_poly.pdbx_seq_one_letter_code
_entity_poly.pdbx_strand_id
1 'polypeptide(L)'
;NKYIINGIPTQSIRSVIKKFKPYISSDNVFINLAKGIELGSHKRISEVFCDELGDDISFAVLSGPSHAEEVIKKMPTAVVAASSDINLSKDVQKLFNSDWFRVYSSTDLIGVELGGAIKNTLAFGIGMLDGLGYGDNTKAAVITRGIHEMNRLLISYDANPNTINGLAGVGDLIVTSTSLNSRNYRTGLLIGKGYSMEDAVDKIQMVVEGIPTTKA
;
A
#
# COMPACT_ATOMS: atom_id res chain seq x y z
N ASN A 1 8.86 -4.18 23.64
CA ASN A 1 9.50 -4.17 22.31
C ASN A 1 9.47 -2.77 21.72
N LYS A 2 10.61 -2.30 21.20
CA LYS A 2 10.72 -0.97 20.60
C LYS A 2 9.92 -0.88 19.27
N TYR A 3 10.00 -1.89 18.42
CA TYR A 3 9.36 -1.90 17.10
C TYR A 3 8.06 -2.70 17.12
N ILE A 4 6.99 -2.10 16.58
CA ILE A 4 5.67 -2.70 16.38
C ILE A 4 5.35 -2.68 14.89
N ILE A 5 5.21 -3.87 14.29
CA ILE A 5 4.91 -4.01 12.87
C ILE A 5 3.40 -4.12 12.68
N ASN A 6 2.82 -3.18 11.92
CA ASN A 6 1.42 -3.21 11.55
C ASN A 6 1.23 -3.90 10.20
N GLY A 7 0.68 -5.12 10.21
CA GLY A 7 0.24 -5.87 9.02
C GLY A 7 -1.28 -6.09 8.98
N ILE A 8 -2.03 -5.28 9.71
CA ILE A 8 -3.49 -5.40 9.85
C ILE A 8 -4.18 -4.78 8.63
N PRO A 9 -5.30 -5.35 8.13
CA PRO A 9 -6.10 -4.70 7.10
C PRO A 9 -6.52 -3.28 7.49
N THR A 10 -6.47 -2.36 6.53
CA THR A 10 -6.64 -0.91 6.77
C THR A 10 -7.90 -0.60 7.59
N GLN A 11 -9.04 -1.19 7.24
CA GLN A 11 -10.33 -0.90 7.90
C GLN A 11 -10.42 -1.41 9.35
N SER A 12 -9.48 -2.24 9.79
CA SER A 12 -9.42 -2.78 11.15
C SER A 12 -8.41 -2.06 12.06
N ILE A 13 -7.52 -1.23 11.49
CA ILE A 13 -6.39 -0.62 12.19
C ILE A 13 -6.86 0.19 13.39
N ARG A 14 -7.80 1.13 13.20
CA ARG A 14 -8.30 2.01 14.27
C ARG A 14 -8.85 1.21 15.45
N SER A 15 -9.66 0.21 15.20
CA SER A 15 -10.25 -0.62 16.24
C SER A 15 -9.22 -1.42 17.03
N VAL A 16 -8.16 -1.86 16.34
CA VAL A 16 -7.05 -2.59 16.96
C VAL A 16 -6.18 -1.63 17.79
N ILE A 17 -5.82 -0.46 17.26
CA ILE A 17 -5.04 0.54 18.01
C ILE A 17 -5.76 0.89 19.33
N LYS A 18 -7.06 1.16 19.30
CA LYS A 18 -7.86 1.45 20.51
C LYS A 18 -7.71 0.38 21.59
N LYS A 19 -7.70 -0.90 21.20
CA LYS A 19 -7.52 -2.01 22.13
C LYS A 19 -6.10 -2.11 22.71
N PHE A 20 -5.09 -1.79 21.91
CA PHE A 20 -3.70 -1.88 22.30
C PHE A 20 -3.13 -0.60 22.94
N LYS A 21 -3.84 0.53 22.80
CA LYS A 21 -3.41 1.83 23.33
C LYS A 21 -2.92 1.78 24.78
N PRO A 22 -3.54 1.05 25.74
CA PRO A 22 -3.06 0.97 27.12
C PRO A 22 -1.67 0.30 27.27
N TYR A 23 -1.19 -0.41 26.26
CA TYR A 23 0.08 -1.14 26.26
C TYR A 23 1.16 -0.45 25.42
N ILE A 24 0.84 0.69 24.81
CA ILE A 24 1.74 1.46 23.96
C ILE A 24 2.45 2.49 24.80
N SER A 25 3.77 2.62 24.63
CA SER A 25 4.60 3.63 25.25
C SER A 25 5.14 4.62 24.21
N SER A 26 5.59 5.79 24.67
CA SER A 26 6.23 6.82 23.80
C SER A 26 7.47 6.32 23.05
N ASP A 27 8.13 5.27 23.56
CA ASP A 27 9.32 4.69 22.93
C ASP A 27 9.00 3.72 21.78
N ASN A 28 7.71 3.42 21.55
CA ASN A 28 7.33 2.52 20.49
C ASN A 28 7.45 3.16 19.11
N VAL A 29 8.02 2.41 18.20
CA VAL A 29 8.14 2.75 16.78
C VAL A 29 7.20 1.89 15.98
N PHE A 30 6.29 2.49 15.23
CA PHE A 30 5.34 1.79 14.38
C PHE A 30 5.87 1.69 12.96
N ILE A 31 5.89 0.47 12.42
CA ILE A 31 6.27 0.20 11.04
C ILE A 31 5.06 -0.38 10.32
N ASN A 32 4.47 0.40 9.44
CA ASN A 32 3.26 0.04 8.72
C ASN A 32 3.57 -0.67 7.39
N LEU A 33 2.94 -1.81 7.17
CA LEU A 33 2.99 -2.58 5.92
C LEU A 33 1.67 -2.53 5.15
N ALA A 34 0.58 -2.08 5.79
CA ALA A 34 -0.74 -2.01 5.17
C ALA A 34 -0.81 -0.87 4.14
N LYS A 35 -1.64 -1.04 3.13
CA LYS A 35 -1.77 -0.13 1.98
C LYS A 35 -3.26 0.14 1.71
N GLY A 36 -3.75 1.32 2.08
CA GLY A 36 -5.16 1.69 1.89
C GLY A 36 -5.49 3.01 2.57
N ILE A 37 -6.74 3.45 2.38
CA ILE A 37 -7.35 4.63 2.99
C ILE A 37 -8.52 4.17 3.87
N GLU A 38 -8.67 4.75 5.05
CA GLU A 38 -9.76 4.42 5.96
C GLU A 38 -11.09 4.95 5.42
N LEU A 39 -12.12 4.09 5.37
CA LEU A 39 -13.48 4.49 5.02
C LEU A 39 -14.07 5.44 6.06
N GLY A 40 -14.86 6.40 5.60
CA GLY A 40 -15.58 7.36 6.45
C GLY A 40 -14.73 8.54 6.88
N SER A 41 -13.48 8.34 7.31
CA SER A 41 -12.57 9.45 7.65
C SER A 41 -11.74 9.91 6.45
N HIS A 42 -11.56 9.08 5.43
CA HIS A 42 -10.69 9.29 4.26
C HIS A 42 -9.21 9.52 4.64
N LYS A 43 -8.79 9.02 5.81
CA LYS A 43 -7.46 9.21 6.37
C LYS A 43 -6.48 8.15 5.88
N ARG A 44 -5.23 8.58 5.70
CA ARG A 44 -4.07 7.70 5.54
C ARG A 44 -3.82 6.97 6.86
N ILE A 45 -3.11 5.86 6.80
CA ILE A 45 -2.86 5.03 7.99
C ILE A 45 -2.07 5.80 9.05
N SER A 46 -1.07 6.61 8.66
CA SER A 46 -0.34 7.47 9.60
C SER A 46 -1.26 8.43 10.36
N GLU A 47 -2.23 9.03 9.67
CA GLU A 47 -3.21 9.92 10.30
C GLU A 47 -4.14 9.18 11.26
N VAL A 48 -4.51 7.94 10.93
CA VAL A 48 -5.29 7.07 11.84
C VAL A 48 -4.50 6.78 13.13
N PHE A 49 -3.18 6.54 13.01
CA PHE A 49 -2.31 6.36 14.16
C PHE A 49 -2.19 7.64 14.99
N CYS A 50 -2.01 8.81 14.35
CA CYS A 50 -1.98 10.11 15.04
C CYS A 50 -3.28 10.41 15.78
N ASP A 51 -4.44 10.16 15.17
CA ASP A 51 -5.74 10.34 15.82
C ASP A 51 -5.87 9.56 17.14
N GLU A 52 -5.38 8.34 17.15
CA GLU A 52 -5.57 7.44 18.29
C GLU A 52 -4.46 7.57 19.35
N LEU A 53 -3.23 7.89 18.94
CA LEU A 53 -2.06 7.86 19.84
C LEU A 53 -1.43 9.22 20.09
N GLY A 54 -1.80 10.25 19.30
CA GLY A 54 -1.21 11.59 19.33
C GLY A 54 -0.17 11.79 18.24
N ASP A 55 0.25 13.06 18.05
CA ASP A 55 1.10 13.47 16.92
C ASP A 55 2.59 13.12 17.15
N ASP A 56 2.99 12.85 18.39
CA ASP A 56 4.40 12.57 18.76
C ASP A 56 4.83 11.11 18.49
N ILE A 57 4.03 10.35 17.75
CA ILE A 57 4.35 8.95 17.45
C ILE A 57 5.51 8.81 16.47
N SER A 58 6.39 7.85 16.74
CA SER A 58 7.42 7.42 15.79
C SER A 58 6.80 6.45 14.78
N PHE A 59 6.54 6.92 13.53
CA PHE A 59 5.85 6.16 12.51
C PHE A 59 6.64 6.11 11.20
N ALA A 60 6.74 4.92 10.62
CA ALA A 60 7.30 4.70 9.29
C ALA A 60 6.42 3.74 8.49
N VAL A 61 6.43 3.88 7.18
CA VAL A 61 5.81 2.92 6.25
C VAL A 61 6.88 2.17 5.48
N LEU A 62 6.68 0.87 5.25
CA LEU A 62 7.49 0.05 4.35
C LEU A 62 6.60 -0.36 3.17
N SER A 63 6.92 0.11 1.96
CA SER A 63 6.10 -0.08 0.77
C SER A 63 6.95 -0.26 -0.50
N GLY A 64 6.39 -0.97 -1.48
CA GLY A 64 7.05 -1.29 -2.75
C GLY A 64 6.62 -2.67 -3.27
N PRO A 65 7.18 -3.11 -4.41
CA PRO A 65 6.88 -4.41 -5.01
C PRO A 65 7.41 -5.55 -4.11
N SER A 66 6.55 -6.14 -3.31
CA SER A 66 6.92 -7.12 -2.28
C SER A 66 5.81 -8.14 -2.03
N HIS A 67 5.47 -8.94 -3.04
CA HIS A 67 4.57 -10.06 -2.84
C HIS A 67 5.15 -11.07 -1.85
N ALA A 68 4.37 -11.44 -0.83
CA ALA A 68 4.82 -12.30 0.28
C ALA A 68 5.34 -13.65 -0.22
N GLU A 69 4.74 -14.18 -1.28
CA GLU A 69 5.09 -15.44 -1.92
C GLU A 69 6.52 -15.45 -2.50
N GLU A 70 7.01 -14.28 -2.92
CA GLU A 70 8.37 -14.10 -3.44
C GLU A 70 9.35 -13.75 -2.32
N VAL A 71 8.93 -12.90 -1.39
CA VAL A 71 9.73 -12.49 -0.23
C VAL A 71 10.11 -13.71 0.62
N ILE A 72 9.18 -14.63 0.89
CA ILE A 72 9.43 -15.87 1.64
C ILE A 72 10.48 -16.76 0.93
N LYS A 73 10.47 -16.74 -0.40
CA LYS A 73 11.45 -17.51 -1.22
C LYS A 73 12.79 -16.78 -1.35
N LYS A 74 12.98 -15.66 -0.67
CA LYS A 74 14.19 -14.83 -0.73
C LYS A 74 14.54 -14.35 -2.15
N MET A 75 13.51 -14.13 -2.97
CA MET A 75 13.73 -13.54 -4.30
C MET A 75 14.17 -12.07 -4.16
N PRO A 76 15.08 -11.59 -5.02
CA PRO A 76 15.53 -10.20 -4.98
C PRO A 76 14.34 -9.22 -4.98
N THR A 77 14.24 -8.44 -3.92
CA THR A 77 13.12 -7.54 -3.66
C THR A 77 13.65 -6.16 -3.26
N ALA A 78 13.04 -5.11 -3.75
CA ALA A 78 13.39 -3.74 -3.37
C ALA A 78 12.15 -2.95 -2.95
N VAL A 79 12.25 -2.26 -1.81
CA VAL A 79 11.16 -1.46 -1.22
C VAL A 79 11.66 -0.12 -0.68
N VAL A 80 10.74 0.73 -0.25
CA VAL A 80 11.02 2.02 0.38
C VAL A 80 10.53 2.01 1.83
N ALA A 81 11.38 2.41 2.75
CA ALA A 81 11.01 2.82 4.09
C ALA A 81 10.86 4.35 4.10
N ALA A 82 9.69 4.87 4.47
CA ALA A 82 9.44 6.30 4.52
C ALA A 82 8.93 6.73 5.90
N SER A 83 9.44 7.87 6.36
CA SER A 83 9.01 8.55 7.58
C SER A 83 9.27 10.04 7.42
N SER A 84 8.52 10.90 8.09
CA SER A 84 8.83 12.34 8.18
C SER A 84 10.20 12.60 8.84
N ASP A 85 10.66 11.68 9.71
CA ASP A 85 12.04 11.67 10.24
C ASP A 85 12.94 10.76 9.40
N ILE A 86 13.93 11.34 8.73
CA ILE A 86 14.91 10.59 7.91
C ILE A 86 15.74 9.61 8.73
N ASN A 87 16.00 9.90 10.01
CA ASN A 87 16.75 8.98 10.87
C ASN A 87 15.94 7.73 11.15
N LEU A 88 14.65 7.88 11.44
CA LEU A 88 13.74 6.75 11.60
C LEU A 88 13.64 5.92 10.31
N SER A 89 13.50 6.59 9.16
CA SER A 89 13.50 5.91 7.85
C SER A 89 14.78 5.08 7.63
N LYS A 90 15.96 5.64 7.98
CA LYS A 90 17.25 4.92 7.90
C LYS A 90 17.37 3.78 8.91
N ASP A 91 16.79 3.90 10.09
CA ASP A 91 16.78 2.83 11.09
C ASP A 91 15.90 1.67 10.63
N VAL A 92 14.72 1.96 10.05
CA VAL A 92 13.88 0.94 9.42
C VAL A 92 14.59 0.30 8.22
N GLN A 93 15.29 1.10 7.40
CA GLN A 93 16.11 0.59 6.32
C GLN A 93 17.15 -0.43 6.83
N LYS A 94 17.90 -0.10 7.88
CA LYS A 94 18.90 -1.01 8.46
C LYS A 94 18.26 -2.27 9.03
N LEU A 95 17.10 -2.16 9.66
CA LEU A 95 16.38 -3.27 10.29
C LEU A 95 15.96 -4.34 9.28
N PHE A 96 15.50 -3.93 8.09
CA PHE A 96 14.95 -4.84 7.08
C PHE A 96 15.92 -5.17 5.94
N ASN A 97 16.98 -4.40 5.76
CA ASN A 97 17.93 -4.61 4.66
C ASN A 97 18.67 -5.94 4.78
N SER A 98 18.75 -6.69 3.70
CA SER A 98 19.49 -7.95 3.61
C SER A 98 20.06 -8.13 2.19
N ASP A 99 20.78 -9.22 1.94
CA ASP A 99 21.40 -9.49 0.64
C ASP A 99 20.38 -9.59 -0.52
N TRP A 100 19.16 -9.99 -0.20
CA TRP A 100 18.07 -10.21 -1.17
C TRP A 100 16.88 -9.26 -0.98
N PHE A 101 16.83 -8.49 0.12
CA PHE A 101 15.78 -7.53 0.40
C PHE A 101 16.38 -6.14 0.59
N ARG A 102 16.32 -5.34 -0.48
CA ARG A 102 16.90 -4.00 -0.50
C ARG A 102 15.88 -2.97 -0.05
N VAL A 103 16.25 -2.16 0.95
CA VAL A 103 15.39 -1.07 1.44
C VAL A 103 16.04 0.28 1.14
N TYR A 104 15.29 1.20 0.55
CA TYR A 104 15.69 2.60 0.35
C TYR A 104 14.97 3.48 1.36
N SER A 105 15.62 4.53 1.85
CA SER A 105 15.02 5.49 2.78
C SER A 105 14.43 6.70 2.05
N SER A 106 13.29 7.22 2.56
CA SER A 106 12.63 8.42 2.04
C SER A 106 12.07 9.26 3.19
N THR A 107 11.96 10.57 2.99
CA THR A 107 11.20 11.48 3.88
C THR A 107 9.76 11.70 3.44
N ASP A 108 9.39 11.28 2.23
CA ASP A 108 8.05 11.46 1.70
C ASP A 108 7.09 10.36 2.19
N LEU A 109 6.69 10.45 3.46
CA LEU A 109 5.73 9.54 4.07
C LEU A 109 4.39 9.56 3.32
N ILE A 110 3.90 10.77 3.01
CA ILE A 110 2.59 10.97 2.37
C ILE A 110 2.57 10.31 0.98
N GLY A 111 3.57 10.59 0.16
CA GLY A 111 3.64 10.06 -1.20
C GLY A 111 3.75 8.54 -1.24
N VAL A 112 4.50 7.94 -0.30
CA VAL A 112 4.63 6.48 -0.20
C VAL A 112 3.34 5.82 0.27
N GLU A 113 2.62 6.40 1.23
CA GLU A 113 1.30 5.89 1.68
C GLU A 113 0.26 5.97 0.57
N LEU A 114 0.12 7.15 -0.08
CA LEU A 114 -0.85 7.36 -1.16
C LEU A 114 -0.54 6.48 -2.38
N GLY A 115 0.72 6.40 -2.79
CA GLY A 115 1.16 5.52 -3.88
C GLY A 115 0.77 4.07 -3.62
N GLY A 116 1.08 3.56 -2.43
CA GLY A 116 0.74 2.21 -2.01
C GLY A 116 -0.77 1.94 -1.92
N ALA A 117 -1.59 2.94 -1.54
CA ALA A 117 -3.04 2.81 -1.45
C ALA A 117 -3.70 2.82 -2.83
N ILE A 118 -3.42 3.84 -3.65
CA ILE A 118 -4.11 4.07 -4.93
C ILE A 118 -3.74 3.03 -5.98
N LYS A 119 -2.52 2.52 -5.99
CA LYS A 119 -2.13 1.44 -6.90
C LYS A 119 -3.07 0.22 -6.81
N ASN A 120 -3.66 -0.04 -5.65
CA ASN A 120 -4.59 -1.14 -5.44
C ASN A 120 -5.91 -0.93 -6.21
N THR A 121 -6.41 0.32 -6.25
CA THR A 121 -7.58 0.70 -7.06
C THR A 121 -7.29 0.55 -8.56
N LEU A 122 -6.12 1.00 -9.02
CA LEU A 122 -5.72 0.86 -10.42
C LEU A 122 -5.56 -0.62 -10.82
N ALA A 123 -4.90 -1.42 -9.98
CA ALA A 123 -4.73 -2.85 -10.24
C ALA A 123 -6.07 -3.60 -10.30
N PHE A 124 -7.04 -3.20 -9.47
CA PHE A 124 -8.40 -3.72 -9.54
C PHE A 124 -9.07 -3.39 -10.88
N GLY A 125 -9.02 -2.11 -11.33
CA GLY A 125 -9.55 -1.69 -12.63
C GLY A 125 -8.86 -2.37 -13.82
N ILE A 126 -7.52 -2.54 -13.76
CA ILE A 126 -6.76 -3.25 -14.80
C ILE A 126 -7.17 -4.74 -14.87
N GLY A 127 -7.39 -5.37 -13.72
CA GLY A 127 -7.94 -6.71 -13.67
C GLY A 127 -9.31 -6.82 -14.32
N MET A 128 -10.21 -5.84 -14.11
CA MET A 128 -11.51 -5.81 -14.77
C MET A 128 -11.39 -5.73 -16.30
N LEU A 129 -10.51 -4.88 -16.82
CA LEU A 129 -10.27 -4.77 -18.26
C LEU A 129 -9.77 -6.10 -18.85
N ASP A 130 -8.87 -6.77 -18.15
CA ASP A 130 -8.36 -8.07 -18.57
C ASP A 130 -9.46 -9.15 -18.57
N GLY A 131 -10.33 -9.14 -17.55
CA GLY A 131 -11.51 -10.02 -17.47
C GLY A 131 -12.52 -9.78 -18.58
N LEU A 132 -12.67 -8.55 -19.05
CA LEU A 132 -13.49 -8.16 -20.19
C LEU A 132 -12.85 -8.49 -21.56
N GLY A 133 -11.61 -8.99 -21.57
CA GLY A 133 -10.89 -9.36 -22.80
C GLY A 133 -10.20 -8.21 -23.52
N TYR A 134 -9.98 -7.06 -22.86
CA TYR A 134 -9.18 -5.98 -23.44
C TYR A 134 -7.70 -6.35 -23.51
N GLY A 135 -7.06 -5.94 -24.61
CA GLY A 135 -5.64 -6.25 -24.87
C GLY A 135 -4.66 -5.36 -24.10
N ASP A 136 -3.36 -5.67 -24.30
CA ASP A 136 -2.26 -5.01 -23.58
C ASP A 136 -2.15 -3.51 -23.87
N ASN A 137 -2.52 -3.05 -25.08
CA ASN A 137 -2.53 -1.63 -25.42
C ASN A 137 -3.51 -0.83 -24.52
N THR A 138 -4.70 -1.38 -24.27
CA THR A 138 -5.70 -0.74 -23.37
C THR A 138 -5.17 -0.74 -21.94
N LYS A 139 -4.62 -1.83 -21.45
CA LYS A 139 -4.03 -1.91 -20.11
C LYS A 139 -2.89 -0.90 -19.94
N ALA A 140 -1.99 -0.81 -20.91
CA ALA A 140 -0.89 0.15 -20.91
C ALA A 140 -1.38 1.61 -20.89
N ALA A 141 -2.41 1.94 -21.67
CA ALA A 141 -3.01 3.26 -21.68
C ALA A 141 -3.62 3.63 -20.31
N VAL A 142 -4.35 2.70 -19.68
CA VAL A 142 -4.93 2.89 -18.34
C VAL A 142 -3.85 3.02 -17.27
N ILE A 143 -2.80 2.21 -17.30
CA ILE A 143 -1.65 2.33 -16.39
C ILE A 143 -1.02 3.71 -16.52
N THR A 144 -0.72 4.15 -17.75
CA THR A 144 -0.10 5.46 -18.00
C THR A 144 -0.98 6.60 -17.51
N ARG A 145 -2.29 6.54 -17.79
CA ARG A 145 -3.24 7.55 -17.32
C ARG A 145 -3.38 7.51 -15.80
N GLY A 146 -3.44 6.32 -15.21
CA GLY A 146 -3.49 6.12 -13.77
C GLY A 146 -2.29 6.74 -13.03
N ILE A 147 -1.08 6.55 -13.55
CA ILE A 147 0.14 7.19 -13.01
C ILE A 147 0.02 8.71 -13.04
N HIS A 148 -0.54 9.28 -14.12
CA HIS A 148 -0.76 10.72 -14.22
C HIS A 148 -1.75 11.23 -13.16
N GLU A 149 -2.86 10.52 -12.94
CA GLU A 149 -3.83 10.88 -11.90
C GLU A 149 -3.24 10.71 -10.48
N MET A 150 -2.45 9.66 -10.24
CA MET A 150 -1.72 9.50 -8.98
C MET A 150 -0.81 10.70 -8.71
N ASN A 151 -0.06 11.16 -9.72
CA ASN A 151 0.78 12.35 -9.59
C ASN A 151 -0.02 13.60 -9.21
N ARG A 152 -1.15 13.83 -9.86
CA ARG A 152 -2.04 14.96 -9.54
C ARG A 152 -2.53 14.90 -8.09
N LEU A 153 -2.89 13.72 -7.64
CA LEU A 153 -3.31 13.52 -6.26
C LEU A 153 -2.16 13.79 -5.27
N LEU A 154 -0.95 13.27 -5.53
CA LEU A 154 0.19 13.54 -4.67
C LEU A 154 0.46 15.05 -4.52
N ILE A 155 0.41 15.79 -5.62
CA ILE A 155 0.56 17.25 -5.61
C ILE A 155 -0.50 17.92 -4.73
N SER A 156 -1.75 17.46 -4.76
CA SER A 156 -2.83 18.02 -3.93
C SER A 156 -2.68 17.75 -2.43
N TYR A 157 -1.82 16.80 -2.06
CA TYR A 157 -1.45 16.49 -0.66
C TYR A 157 -0.06 17.00 -0.28
N ASP A 158 0.53 17.90 -1.06
CA ASP A 158 1.89 18.44 -0.87
C ASP A 158 2.98 17.35 -0.77
N ALA A 159 2.71 16.17 -1.34
CA ALA A 159 3.67 15.08 -1.44
C ALA A 159 4.61 15.28 -2.65
N ASN A 160 5.76 14.62 -2.62
CA ASN A 160 6.71 14.70 -3.72
C ASN A 160 6.20 13.90 -4.95
N PRO A 161 5.90 14.54 -6.09
CA PRO A 161 5.39 13.85 -7.28
C PRO A 161 6.39 12.82 -7.84
N ASN A 162 7.69 12.98 -7.58
CA ASN A 162 8.69 11.99 -8.02
C ASN A 162 8.57 10.65 -7.29
N THR A 163 7.92 10.59 -6.13
CA THR A 163 7.70 9.33 -5.37
C THR A 163 6.91 8.31 -6.18
N ILE A 164 5.98 8.77 -7.03
CA ILE A 164 5.21 7.87 -7.91
C ILE A 164 6.09 7.15 -8.92
N ASN A 165 7.15 7.78 -9.40
CA ASN A 165 8.06 7.17 -10.39
C ASN A 165 8.99 6.11 -9.77
N GLY A 166 8.94 5.94 -8.45
CA GLY A 166 9.76 5.01 -7.68
C GLY A 166 9.09 3.66 -7.40
N LEU A 167 9.72 2.93 -6.45
CA LEU A 167 9.29 1.58 -6.04
C LEU A 167 7.90 1.57 -5.41
N ALA A 168 7.55 2.56 -4.57
CA ALA A 168 6.25 2.63 -3.89
C ALA A 168 5.11 3.11 -4.81
N GLY A 169 5.41 3.59 -6.01
CA GLY A 169 4.46 4.00 -7.05
C GLY A 169 4.43 3.03 -8.21
N VAL A 170 5.12 3.40 -9.31
CA VAL A 170 5.15 2.62 -10.57
C VAL A 170 5.64 1.18 -10.35
N GLY A 171 6.67 0.98 -9.53
CA GLY A 171 7.19 -0.37 -9.27
C GLY A 171 6.14 -1.29 -8.65
N ASP A 172 5.46 -0.82 -7.59
CA ASP A 172 4.41 -1.59 -6.92
C ASP A 172 3.12 -1.69 -7.77
N LEU A 173 2.82 -0.67 -8.58
CA LEU A 173 1.70 -0.71 -9.52
C LEU A 173 1.90 -1.79 -10.58
N ILE A 174 3.07 -1.86 -11.21
CA ILE A 174 3.38 -2.85 -12.24
C ILE A 174 3.19 -4.27 -11.69
N VAL A 175 3.87 -4.60 -10.59
CA VAL A 175 3.79 -5.96 -10.03
C VAL A 175 2.37 -6.31 -9.58
N THR A 176 1.61 -5.32 -9.06
CA THR A 176 0.25 -5.55 -8.58
C THR A 176 -0.75 -5.71 -9.73
N SER A 177 -0.52 -5.05 -10.86
CA SER A 177 -1.42 -5.04 -12.03
C SER A 177 -1.16 -6.19 -13.03
N THR A 178 -0.02 -6.88 -12.91
CA THR A 178 0.38 -7.92 -13.87
C THR A 178 0.53 -9.30 -13.23
N SER A 179 0.43 -9.40 -11.89
CA SER A 179 0.66 -10.65 -11.17
C SER A 179 -0.64 -11.28 -10.69
N LEU A 180 -0.76 -12.61 -10.88
CA LEU A 180 -1.82 -13.41 -10.28
C LEU A 180 -1.71 -13.55 -8.76
N ASN A 181 -0.60 -13.14 -8.14
CA ASN A 181 -0.48 -13.02 -6.69
C ASN A 181 -1.25 -11.80 -6.16
N SER A 182 -1.61 -10.84 -7.03
CA SER A 182 -2.36 -9.66 -6.65
C SER A 182 -3.84 -9.98 -6.43
N ARG A 183 -4.29 -9.85 -5.19
CA ARG A 183 -5.70 -10.00 -4.81
C ARG A 183 -6.59 -8.97 -5.52
N ASN A 184 -6.15 -7.72 -5.61
CA ASN A 184 -6.89 -6.65 -6.28
C ASN A 184 -7.08 -6.95 -7.77
N TYR A 185 -6.00 -7.31 -8.47
CA TYR A 185 -6.07 -7.70 -9.88
C TYR A 185 -6.98 -8.91 -10.10
N ARG A 186 -6.83 -9.99 -9.30
CA ARG A 186 -7.66 -11.20 -9.41
C ARG A 186 -9.13 -10.93 -9.16
N THR A 187 -9.47 -10.07 -8.19
CA THR A 187 -10.87 -9.69 -7.93
C THR A 187 -11.43 -8.93 -9.13
N GLY A 188 -10.69 -7.95 -9.65
CA GLY A 188 -11.08 -7.24 -10.87
C GLY A 188 -11.30 -8.18 -12.06
N LEU A 189 -10.37 -9.13 -12.27
CA LEU A 189 -10.45 -10.14 -13.33
C LEU A 189 -11.76 -10.98 -13.24
N LEU A 190 -12.13 -11.39 -12.03
CA LEU A 190 -13.37 -12.14 -11.83
C LEU A 190 -14.61 -11.30 -12.17
N ILE A 191 -14.65 -10.04 -11.73
CA ILE A 191 -15.75 -9.12 -12.03
C ILE A 191 -15.84 -8.84 -13.54
N GLY A 192 -14.70 -8.61 -14.21
CA GLY A 192 -14.66 -8.46 -15.67
C GLY A 192 -15.17 -9.70 -16.43
N LYS A 193 -15.06 -10.88 -15.84
CA LYS A 193 -15.62 -12.14 -16.34
C LYS A 193 -17.11 -12.33 -16.02
N GLY A 194 -17.77 -11.37 -15.36
CA GLY A 194 -19.20 -11.39 -15.06
C GLY A 194 -19.58 -11.91 -13.66
N TYR A 195 -18.62 -12.15 -12.77
CA TYR A 195 -18.95 -12.46 -11.37
C TYR A 195 -19.47 -11.23 -10.63
N SER A 196 -20.38 -11.43 -9.68
CA SER A 196 -20.76 -10.35 -8.75
C SER A 196 -19.56 -9.94 -7.87
N MET A 197 -19.65 -8.76 -7.25
CA MET A 197 -18.62 -8.31 -6.31
C MET A 197 -18.48 -9.30 -5.13
N GLU A 198 -19.61 -9.78 -4.60
CA GLU A 198 -19.67 -10.70 -3.49
C GLU A 198 -19.01 -12.03 -3.85
N ASP A 199 -19.41 -12.64 -4.97
CA ASP A 199 -18.82 -13.90 -5.45
C ASP A 199 -17.32 -13.78 -5.72
N ALA A 200 -16.88 -12.64 -6.28
CA ALA A 200 -15.47 -12.41 -6.57
C ALA A 200 -14.65 -12.33 -5.27
N VAL A 201 -15.13 -11.60 -4.26
CA VAL A 201 -14.48 -11.49 -2.95
C VAL A 201 -14.46 -12.84 -2.24
N ASP A 202 -15.56 -13.58 -2.26
CA ASP A 202 -15.64 -14.92 -1.66
C ASP A 202 -14.66 -15.91 -2.28
N LYS A 203 -14.48 -15.85 -3.61
CA LYS A 203 -13.48 -16.69 -4.30
C LYS A 203 -12.03 -16.33 -3.93
N ILE A 204 -11.75 -15.09 -3.60
CA ILE A 204 -10.42 -14.66 -3.20
C ILE A 204 -10.09 -15.06 -1.75
N GLN A 205 -11.10 -15.14 -0.86
CA GLN A 205 -10.97 -15.52 0.56
C GLN A 205 -9.92 -14.71 1.34
N MET A 206 -9.63 -13.50 0.89
CA MET A 206 -8.65 -12.58 1.49
C MET A 206 -9.14 -11.14 1.37
N VAL A 207 -8.63 -10.27 2.21
CA VAL A 207 -8.96 -8.83 2.15
C VAL A 207 -8.47 -8.22 0.84
N VAL A 208 -9.35 -7.49 0.15
CA VAL A 208 -9.11 -6.79 -1.12
C VAL A 208 -9.14 -5.28 -0.85
N GLU A 209 -7.98 -4.72 -0.50
CA GLU A 209 -7.85 -3.31 -0.08
C GLU A 209 -8.26 -2.28 -1.15
N GLY A 210 -8.20 -2.66 -2.43
CA GLY A 210 -8.61 -1.79 -3.53
C GLY A 210 -10.09 -1.42 -3.50
N ILE A 211 -10.96 -2.30 -2.99
CA ILE A 211 -12.41 -2.03 -2.92
C ILE A 211 -12.72 -0.89 -1.94
N PRO A 212 -12.34 -0.96 -0.64
CA PRO A 212 -12.58 0.15 0.27
C PRO A 212 -11.82 1.41 -0.15
N THR A 213 -10.58 1.30 -0.64
CA THR A 213 -9.80 2.46 -1.10
C THR A 213 -10.46 3.18 -2.28
N THR A 214 -11.15 2.45 -3.17
CA THR A 214 -11.91 3.07 -4.29
C THR A 214 -13.14 3.84 -3.79
N LYS A 215 -13.71 3.44 -2.65
CA LYS A 215 -14.89 4.10 -2.05
C LYS A 215 -14.49 5.29 -1.15
N ALA A 216 -13.29 5.28 -0.60
CA ALA A 216 -12.73 6.35 0.21
C ALA A 216 -12.29 7.54 -0.65
#